data_455d5a7744ab3757f56371fd0012398e
#
_entry.id   455d5a7744ab3757f56371fd0012398e
#
_cell.length_a   1.000
_cell.length_b   1.000
_cell.length_c   1.000
_cell.angle_alpha   90.00
_cell.angle_beta   90.00
_cell.angle_gamma   90.00
#
_symmetry.space_group_name_H-M   'P 1'
#
loop_
_entity.id
_entity.type
_entity.pdbx_description
1 polymer ?
#
loop_
_entity_poly.entity_id
_entity_poly.type
_entity_poly.pdbx_seq_one_letter_code
_entity_poly.pdbx_strand_id
1 'polypeptide(L)'
;MKIKLAKSELIHFVGIGGIGMSGLALIMKGKGFKVQGSDISNNKNIERLRKEKIKVFIGHRKQNIDKGTILVISSAIKKNNPELLAAKNKQLPIYKRGEMLANIVSLTKNIVVVGSHGKTTTTSLIASIFQETKIDPTIINGGVINSINNSAKLGKSDWSILEADESDGSFVYIPPTYSIITNICLLYTSPSPRDP
;
A
#
# COMPACT_ATOMS: atom_id res chain seq x y z
N MET A 1 15.77 -4.67 -1.94
CA MET A 1 15.67 -6.13 -1.61
C MET A 1 14.37 -6.65 -2.23
N LYS A 2 14.43 -7.64 -3.13
CA LYS A 2 13.20 -8.22 -3.71
C LYS A 2 12.60 -9.22 -2.72
N ILE A 3 11.37 -8.99 -2.30
CA ILE A 3 10.62 -9.92 -1.45
C ILE A 3 10.11 -11.04 -2.36
N LYS A 4 10.54 -12.28 -2.13
CA LYS A 4 10.02 -13.44 -2.86
C LYS A 4 8.73 -13.88 -2.17
N LEU A 5 7.60 -13.72 -2.84
CA LEU A 5 6.28 -14.11 -2.35
C LEU A 5 5.77 -15.30 -3.17
N ALA A 6 5.42 -16.39 -2.51
CA ALA A 6 4.68 -17.47 -3.14
C ALA A 6 3.17 -17.18 -3.07
N LYS A 7 2.41 -17.48 -4.13
CA LYS A 7 0.95 -17.26 -4.15
C LYS A 7 0.19 -18.12 -3.12
N SER A 8 0.83 -19.18 -2.63
CA SER A 8 0.28 -20.03 -1.58
C SER A 8 0.34 -19.42 -0.18
N GLU A 9 1.25 -18.45 0.03
CA GLU A 9 1.43 -17.79 1.33
C GLU A 9 0.24 -16.91 1.67
N LEU A 10 -0.08 -16.87 2.98
CA LEU A 10 -1.13 -16.03 3.51
C LEU A 10 -0.53 -14.68 3.93
N ILE A 11 -1.05 -13.60 3.37
CA ILE A 11 -0.62 -12.25 3.69
C ILE A 11 -1.66 -11.60 4.60
N HIS A 12 -1.23 -11.23 5.79
CA HIS A 12 -2.08 -10.62 6.80
C HIS A 12 -1.74 -9.13 6.96
N PHE A 13 -2.72 -8.29 6.71
CA PHE A 13 -2.61 -6.84 6.81
C PHE A 13 -3.08 -6.38 8.20
N VAL A 14 -2.20 -5.78 8.99
CA VAL A 14 -2.54 -5.17 10.29
C VAL A 14 -2.86 -3.69 10.08
N GLY A 15 -4.10 -3.29 10.38
CA GLY A 15 -4.66 -1.98 10.04
C GLY A 15 -5.17 -1.93 8.59
N ILE A 16 -5.84 -3.00 8.15
CA ILE A 16 -6.27 -3.20 6.75
C ILE A 16 -7.31 -2.17 6.28
N GLY A 17 -8.08 -1.57 7.20
CA GLY A 17 -9.10 -0.57 6.88
C GLY A 17 -8.56 0.81 6.51
N GLY A 18 -7.26 1.06 6.70
CA GLY A 18 -6.61 2.29 6.22
C GLY A 18 -6.67 2.41 4.70
N ILE A 19 -6.73 3.66 4.17
CA ILE A 19 -6.88 3.93 2.73
C ILE A 19 -5.80 3.21 1.91
N GLY A 20 -4.53 3.44 2.21
CA GLY A 20 -3.42 2.83 1.47
C GLY A 20 -3.27 1.32 1.71
N MET A 21 -3.64 0.83 2.90
CA MET A 21 -3.60 -0.59 3.24
C MET A 21 -4.67 -1.39 2.50
N SER A 22 -5.91 -0.89 2.49
CA SER A 22 -7.03 -1.53 1.79
C SER A 22 -6.81 -1.59 0.28
N GLY A 23 -6.25 -0.52 -0.31
CA GLY A 23 -5.90 -0.49 -1.73
C GLY A 23 -4.84 -1.55 -2.08
N LEU A 24 -3.77 -1.63 -1.30
CA LEU A 24 -2.71 -2.63 -1.50
C LEU A 24 -3.24 -4.06 -1.32
N ALA A 25 -4.09 -4.29 -0.31
CA ALA A 25 -4.72 -5.59 -0.06
C ALA A 25 -5.56 -6.06 -1.25
N LEU A 26 -6.34 -5.16 -1.87
CA LEU A 26 -7.13 -5.44 -3.08
C LEU A 26 -6.26 -5.79 -4.28
N ILE A 27 -5.19 -5.04 -4.51
CA ILE A 27 -4.26 -5.32 -5.59
C ILE A 27 -3.61 -6.69 -5.42
N MET A 28 -3.15 -7.00 -4.21
CA MET A 28 -2.54 -8.31 -3.94
C MET A 28 -3.54 -9.44 -4.10
N LYS A 29 -4.79 -9.26 -3.63
CA LYS A 29 -5.87 -10.23 -3.85
C LYS A 29 -6.14 -10.45 -5.34
N GLY A 30 -6.24 -9.36 -6.11
CA GLY A 30 -6.44 -9.42 -7.56
C GLY A 30 -5.28 -10.05 -8.33
N LYS A 31 -4.05 -9.93 -7.82
CA LYS A 31 -2.85 -10.65 -8.35
C LYS A 31 -2.81 -12.13 -7.93
N GLY A 32 -3.82 -12.64 -7.21
CA GLY A 32 -3.98 -14.05 -6.86
C GLY A 32 -3.31 -14.48 -5.55
N PHE A 33 -2.88 -13.53 -4.69
CA PHE A 33 -2.39 -13.86 -3.35
C PHE A 33 -3.54 -14.17 -2.38
N LYS A 34 -3.26 -14.99 -1.38
CA LYS A 34 -4.19 -15.20 -0.25
C LYS A 34 -4.05 -14.03 0.71
N VAL A 35 -5.12 -13.26 0.88
CA VAL A 35 -5.11 -12.02 1.69
C VAL A 35 -6.15 -12.08 2.78
N GLN A 36 -5.77 -11.66 3.96
CA GLN A 36 -6.64 -11.38 5.10
C GLN A 36 -6.11 -10.17 5.88
N GLY A 37 -6.81 -9.71 6.88
CA GLY A 37 -6.29 -8.66 7.76
C GLY A 37 -7.16 -8.36 8.95
N SER A 38 -6.73 -7.39 9.74
CA SER A 38 -7.42 -6.92 10.94
C SER A 38 -7.45 -5.40 11.00
N ASP A 39 -8.46 -4.87 11.66
CA ASP A 39 -8.55 -3.45 12.00
C ASP A 39 -9.27 -3.28 13.34
N ILE A 40 -9.10 -2.13 13.99
CA ILE A 40 -9.74 -1.84 15.29
C ILE A 40 -11.22 -1.50 15.15
N SER A 41 -11.64 -0.97 13.98
CA SER A 41 -13.00 -0.51 13.73
C SER A 41 -13.50 -0.93 12.36
N ASN A 42 -14.81 -1.01 12.21
CA ASN A 42 -15.44 -1.22 10.91
C ASN A 42 -15.56 0.12 10.17
N ASN A 43 -15.27 0.12 8.87
CA ASN A 43 -15.39 1.28 8.01
C ASN A 43 -15.71 0.88 6.55
N LYS A 44 -15.97 1.86 5.68
CA LYS A 44 -16.32 1.62 4.26
C LYS A 44 -15.26 0.80 3.51
N ASN A 45 -13.97 0.94 3.83
CA ASN A 45 -12.92 0.15 3.20
C ASN A 45 -13.03 -1.32 3.59
N ILE A 46 -13.33 -1.62 4.86
CA ILE A 46 -13.52 -3.00 5.33
C ILE A 46 -14.73 -3.65 4.69
N GLU A 47 -15.85 -2.92 4.58
CA GLU A 47 -17.04 -3.43 3.89
C GLU A 47 -16.72 -3.80 2.43
N ARG A 48 -15.96 -2.95 1.76
CA ARG A 48 -15.49 -3.22 0.39
C ARG A 48 -14.57 -4.44 0.32
N LEU A 49 -13.60 -4.57 1.23
CA LEU A 49 -12.71 -5.72 1.29
C LEU A 49 -13.49 -7.04 1.48
N ARG A 50 -14.53 -7.02 2.32
CA ARG A 50 -15.41 -8.18 2.53
C ARG A 50 -16.20 -8.53 1.28
N LYS A 51 -16.69 -7.56 0.49
CA LYS A 51 -17.33 -7.79 -0.81
C LYS A 51 -16.39 -8.52 -1.79
N GLU A 52 -15.10 -8.20 -1.73
CA GLU A 52 -14.04 -8.87 -2.50
C GLU A 52 -13.55 -10.19 -1.86
N LYS A 53 -14.33 -10.73 -0.91
CA LYS A 53 -14.06 -12.00 -0.22
C LYS A 53 -12.71 -12.03 0.52
N ILE A 54 -12.25 -10.88 1.00
CA ILE A 54 -11.12 -10.76 1.91
C ILE A 54 -11.63 -10.90 3.35
N LYS A 55 -11.07 -11.85 4.08
CA LYS A 55 -11.41 -12.06 5.50
C LYS A 55 -10.83 -10.91 6.34
N VAL A 56 -11.69 -10.20 7.06
CA VAL A 56 -11.28 -9.08 7.94
C VAL A 56 -11.78 -9.31 9.35
N PHE A 57 -10.85 -9.34 10.29
CA PHE A 57 -11.08 -9.43 11.72
C PHE A 57 -11.25 -8.02 12.31
N ILE A 58 -12.21 -7.85 13.19
CA ILE A 58 -12.32 -6.64 14.00
C ILE A 58 -11.64 -6.88 15.34
N GLY A 59 -10.68 -6.01 15.65
CA GLY A 59 -9.76 -6.14 16.78
C GLY A 59 -8.49 -6.91 16.43
N HIS A 60 -7.39 -6.42 16.98
CA HIS A 60 -6.07 -7.06 16.84
C HIS A 60 -5.90 -8.13 17.91
N ARG A 61 -5.74 -9.37 17.51
CA ARG A 61 -5.60 -10.51 18.42
C ARG A 61 -4.50 -11.47 17.94
N LYS A 62 -3.70 -12.01 18.86
CA LYS A 62 -2.64 -12.99 18.54
C LYS A 62 -3.13 -14.22 17.76
N GLN A 63 -4.40 -14.58 17.93
CA GLN A 63 -5.05 -15.71 17.25
C GLN A 63 -5.32 -15.46 15.78
N ASN A 64 -5.28 -14.19 15.32
CA ASN A 64 -5.43 -13.85 13.90
C ASN A 64 -4.19 -14.26 13.08
N ILE A 65 -3.07 -14.59 13.75
CA ILE A 65 -1.77 -14.86 13.13
C ILE A 65 -1.42 -16.36 13.25
N ASP A 66 -1.43 -17.04 12.11
CA ASP A 66 -1.05 -18.44 11.98
C ASP A 66 0.43 -18.60 11.57
N LYS A 67 0.96 -19.83 11.64
CA LYS A 67 2.28 -20.18 11.10
C LYS A 67 2.26 -20.01 9.57
N GLY A 68 3.36 -19.47 9.03
CA GLY A 68 3.49 -19.24 7.59
C GLY A 68 2.77 -17.99 7.06
N THR A 69 2.29 -17.12 7.96
CA THR A 69 1.71 -15.83 7.60
C THR A 69 2.80 -14.78 7.37
N ILE A 70 2.68 -14.00 6.31
CA ILE A 70 3.48 -12.79 6.09
C ILE A 70 2.69 -11.60 6.61
N LEU A 71 3.28 -10.81 7.50
CA LEU A 71 2.63 -9.60 8.00
C LEU A 71 2.99 -8.39 7.14
N VAL A 72 1.96 -7.58 6.85
CA VAL A 72 2.10 -6.23 6.33
C VAL A 72 1.50 -5.26 7.33
N ILE A 73 2.30 -4.34 7.84
CA ILE A 73 1.88 -3.42 8.89
C ILE A 73 1.75 -1.99 8.36
N SER A 74 0.71 -1.29 8.83
CA SER A 74 0.56 0.16 8.66
C SER A 74 1.54 0.90 9.58
N SER A 75 1.95 2.11 9.19
CA SER A 75 2.76 3.01 10.02
C SER A 75 2.07 3.40 11.33
N ALA A 76 0.73 3.36 11.38
CA ALA A 76 -0.06 3.64 12.58
C ALA A 76 -0.03 2.52 13.64
N ILE A 77 0.52 1.35 13.31
CA ILE A 77 0.54 0.20 14.24
C ILE A 77 1.63 0.39 15.28
N LYS A 78 1.19 0.40 16.55
CA LYS A 78 2.10 0.55 17.69
C LYS A 78 2.94 -0.72 17.92
N LYS A 79 4.13 -0.55 18.49
CA LYS A 79 5.08 -1.66 18.76
C LYS A 79 4.53 -2.75 19.69
N ASN A 80 3.56 -2.42 20.54
CA ASN A 80 2.88 -3.34 21.47
C ASN A 80 1.62 -4.02 20.88
N ASN A 81 1.37 -3.88 19.58
CA ASN A 81 0.24 -4.54 18.94
C ASN A 81 0.34 -6.07 19.09
N PRO A 82 -0.73 -6.77 19.54
CA PRO A 82 -0.68 -8.20 19.85
C PRO A 82 -0.38 -9.09 18.64
N GLU A 83 -0.80 -8.68 17.44
CA GLU A 83 -0.49 -9.41 16.19
C GLU A 83 0.97 -9.24 15.81
N LEU A 84 1.51 -8.03 15.93
CA LEU A 84 2.92 -7.75 15.67
C LEU A 84 3.83 -8.52 16.66
N LEU A 85 3.46 -8.57 17.94
CA LEU A 85 4.18 -9.35 18.95
C LEU A 85 4.11 -10.85 18.65
N ALA A 86 2.93 -11.36 18.31
CA ALA A 86 2.76 -12.77 17.94
C ALA A 86 3.59 -13.17 16.72
N ALA A 87 3.67 -12.28 15.71
CA ALA A 87 4.48 -12.52 14.53
C ALA A 87 5.98 -12.56 14.85
N LYS A 88 6.46 -11.64 15.69
CA LYS A 88 7.86 -11.63 16.17
C LYS A 88 8.19 -12.90 16.92
N ASN A 89 7.34 -13.33 17.86
CA ASN A 89 7.53 -14.55 18.63
C ASN A 89 7.55 -15.82 17.76
N LYS A 90 6.82 -15.80 16.64
CA LYS A 90 6.80 -16.90 15.67
C LYS A 90 7.86 -16.75 14.58
N GLN A 91 8.71 -15.71 14.62
CA GLN A 91 9.73 -15.38 13.64
C GLN A 91 9.17 -15.26 12.20
N LEU A 92 7.96 -14.72 12.07
CA LEU A 92 7.32 -14.53 10.76
C LEU A 92 7.89 -13.31 10.03
N PRO A 93 7.89 -13.31 8.70
CA PRO A 93 8.26 -12.14 7.92
C PRO A 93 7.31 -10.96 8.19
N ILE A 94 7.86 -9.80 8.47
CA ILE A 94 7.12 -8.56 8.74
C ILE A 94 7.62 -7.48 7.81
N TYR A 95 6.72 -6.89 7.04
CA TYR A 95 7.01 -5.82 6.10
C TYR A 95 6.16 -4.60 6.39
N LYS A 96 6.71 -3.43 6.16
CA LYS A 96 5.93 -2.19 6.14
C LYS A 96 5.12 -2.09 4.84
N ARG A 97 4.04 -1.31 4.86
CA ARG A 97 3.22 -1.05 3.67
C ARG A 97 4.05 -0.61 2.46
N GLY A 98 4.98 0.35 2.66
CA GLY A 98 5.83 0.87 1.59
C GLY A 98 6.76 -0.18 0.97
N GLU A 99 7.34 -1.06 1.78
CA GLU A 99 8.19 -2.16 1.30
C GLU A 99 7.40 -3.17 0.46
N MET A 100 6.19 -3.53 0.90
CA MET A 100 5.32 -4.44 0.16
C MET A 100 4.82 -3.79 -1.14
N LEU A 101 4.44 -2.51 -1.10
CA LEU A 101 4.06 -1.74 -2.28
C LEU A 101 5.20 -1.71 -3.30
N ALA A 102 6.40 -1.35 -2.88
CA ALA A 102 7.57 -1.30 -3.74
C ALA A 102 7.85 -2.66 -4.40
N ASN A 103 7.70 -3.75 -3.64
CA ASN A 103 7.89 -5.10 -4.19
C ASN A 103 6.88 -5.43 -5.29
N ILE A 104 5.60 -5.05 -5.10
CA ILE A 104 4.54 -5.33 -6.08
C ILE A 104 4.72 -4.51 -7.36
N VAL A 105 5.10 -3.22 -7.25
CA VAL A 105 5.25 -2.34 -8.42
C VAL A 105 6.59 -2.49 -9.12
N SER A 106 7.62 -3.00 -8.45
CA SER A 106 8.93 -3.27 -9.07
C SER A 106 8.88 -4.36 -10.14
N LEU A 107 7.78 -5.11 -10.21
CA LEU A 107 7.55 -6.15 -11.22
C LEU A 107 6.86 -5.60 -12.48
N THR A 108 6.49 -4.34 -12.50
CA THR A 108 5.77 -3.66 -13.58
C THR A 108 6.53 -2.41 -14.01
N LYS A 109 6.30 -1.94 -15.24
CA LYS A 109 6.64 -0.57 -15.63
C LYS A 109 5.82 0.39 -14.79
N ASN A 110 6.42 1.48 -14.31
CA ASN A 110 5.69 2.36 -13.42
C ASN A 110 5.97 3.85 -13.67
N ILE A 111 4.97 4.65 -13.37
CA ILE A 111 5.04 6.10 -13.28
C ILE A 111 4.84 6.46 -11.81
N VAL A 112 5.87 7.03 -11.20
CA VAL A 112 5.85 7.40 -9.78
C VAL A 112 5.72 8.90 -9.65
N VAL A 113 4.68 9.37 -8.96
CA VAL A 113 4.46 10.80 -8.70
C VAL A 113 4.91 11.11 -7.28
N VAL A 114 5.86 12.02 -7.15
CA VAL A 114 6.44 12.47 -5.87
C VAL A 114 6.33 13.99 -5.73
N GLY A 115 6.47 14.49 -4.51
CA GLY A 115 6.49 15.92 -4.18
C GLY A 115 5.63 16.23 -2.98
N SER A 116 5.80 17.41 -2.38
CA SER A 116 5.10 17.80 -1.15
C SER A 116 3.60 18.02 -1.40
N HIS A 117 3.24 18.61 -2.55
CA HIS A 117 1.85 18.93 -2.91
C HIS A 117 1.52 18.48 -4.35
N GLY A 118 0.24 18.26 -4.63
CA GLY A 118 -0.25 17.97 -5.97
C GLY A 118 -0.08 16.52 -6.44
N LYS A 119 0.52 15.63 -5.65
CA LYS A 119 0.72 14.20 -5.99
C LYS A 119 -0.59 13.53 -6.40
N THR A 120 -1.60 13.57 -5.55
CA THR A 120 -2.92 12.95 -5.76
C THR A 120 -3.61 13.48 -7.03
N THR A 121 -3.58 14.79 -7.24
CA THR A 121 -4.15 15.43 -8.43
C THR A 121 -3.43 14.97 -9.69
N THR A 122 -2.11 15.02 -9.70
CA THR A 122 -1.30 14.61 -10.85
C THR A 122 -1.49 13.13 -11.17
N THR A 123 -1.50 12.27 -10.16
CA THR A 123 -1.77 10.84 -10.34
C THR A 123 -3.16 10.59 -10.93
N SER A 124 -4.17 11.35 -10.49
CA SER A 124 -5.53 11.26 -11.00
C SER A 124 -5.62 11.73 -12.46
N LEU A 125 -4.94 12.81 -12.83
CA LEU A 125 -4.88 13.30 -14.21
C LEU A 125 -4.23 12.27 -15.15
N ILE A 126 -3.10 11.71 -14.76
CA ILE A 126 -2.43 10.67 -15.53
C ILE A 126 -3.35 9.44 -15.67
N ALA A 127 -4.00 9.02 -14.58
CA ALA A 127 -4.94 7.92 -14.60
C ALA A 127 -6.10 8.17 -15.58
N SER A 128 -6.63 9.40 -15.64
CA SER A 128 -7.69 9.79 -16.57
C SER A 128 -7.21 9.75 -18.03
N ILE A 129 -5.99 10.22 -18.32
CA ILE A 129 -5.40 10.11 -19.66
C ILE A 129 -5.30 8.64 -20.09
N PHE A 130 -4.85 7.76 -19.21
CA PHE A 130 -4.73 6.34 -19.52
C PHE A 130 -6.09 5.66 -19.72
N GLN A 131 -7.17 6.17 -19.12
CA GLN A 131 -8.52 5.64 -19.35
C GLN A 131 -9.00 5.85 -20.79
N GLU A 132 -8.55 6.89 -21.45
CA GLU A 132 -8.84 7.15 -22.89
C GLU A 132 -7.98 6.28 -23.81
N THR A 133 -7.07 5.52 -23.28
CA THR A 133 -6.21 4.61 -24.05
C THR A 133 -6.64 3.15 -23.86
N LYS A 134 -6.09 2.26 -24.69
CA LYS A 134 -6.27 0.80 -24.50
C LYS A 134 -5.42 0.23 -23.36
N ILE A 135 -4.59 1.06 -22.73
CA ILE A 135 -3.75 0.66 -21.59
C ILE A 135 -4.58 0.77 -20.31
N ASP A 136 -4.71 -0.32 -19.60
CA ASP A 136 -5.41 -0.39 -18.31
C ASP A 136 -4.38 -0.57 -17.17
N PRO A 137 -3.79 0.52 -16.65
CA PRO A 137 -2.75 0.44 -15.63
C PRO A 137 -3.33 0.12 -14.25
N THR A 138 -2.50 -0.48 -13.41
CA THR A 138 -2.76 -0.52 -11.96
C THR A 138 -2.53 0.88 -11.39
N ILE A 139 -3.50 1.40 -10.64
CA ILE A 139 -3.44 2.74 -10.06
C ILE A 139 -3.41 2.61 -8.54
N ILE A 140 -2.48 3.32 -7.89
CA ILE A 140 -2.33 3.35 -6.44
C ILE A 140 -2.14 4.79 -6.00
N ASN A 141 -3.10 5.32 -5.26
CA ASN A 141 -3.12 6.70 -4.81
C ASN A 141 -3.21 6.79 -3.29
N GLY A 142 -2.71 7.86 -2.71
CA GLY A 142 -2.82 8.12 -1.26
C GLY A 142 -4.23 8.53 -0.83
N GLY A 143 -5.02 9.08 -1.75
CA GLY A 143 -6.41 9.49 -1.55
C GLY A 143 -7.38 8.79 -2.49
N VAL A 144 -8.67 9.11 -2.36
CA VAL A 144 -9.71 8.60 -3.27
C VAL A 144 -9.61 9.34 -4.62
N ILE A 145 -9.51 8.57 -5.70
CA ILE A 145 -9.58 9.11 -7.06
C ILE A 145 -11.05 9.12 -7.49
N ASN A 146 -11.60 10.28 -7.79
CA ASN A 146 -13.02 10.45 -8.12
C ASN A 146 -13.45 9.61 -9.34
N SER A 147 -12.63 9.53 -10.37
CA SER A 147 -12.95 8.78 -11.59
C SER A 147 -13.10 7.27 -11.38
N ILE A 148 -12.46 6.72 -10.35
CA ILE A 148 -12.56 5.30 -9.98
C ILE A 148 -13.25 5.08 -8.63
N ASN A 149 -13.66 6.16 -7.97
CA ASN A 149 -14.25 6.18 -6.62
C ASN A 149 -13.47 5.32 -5.61
N ASN A 150 -12.14 5.36 -5.71
CA ASN A 150 -11.26 4.47 -5.00
C ASN A 150 -9.82 5.01 -4.90
N SER A 151 -9.08 4.56 -3.89
CA SER A 151 -7.64 4.84 -3.75
C SER A 151 -6.75 3.88 -4.55
N ALA A 152 -7.30 2.77 -5.05
CA ALA A 152 -6.56 1.81 -5.84
C ALA A 152 -7.46 1.08 -6.83
N LYS A 153 -6.92 0.80 -8.02
CA LYS A 153 -7.51 -0.01 -9.08
C LYS A 153 -6.47 -0.99 -9.58
N LEU A 154 -6.79 -2.26 -9.63
CA LEU A 154 -5.97 -3.24 -10.34
C LEU A 154 -6.26 -3.13 -11.84
N GLY A 155 -5.24 -2.87 -12.63
CA GLY A 155 -5.29 -2.88 -14.09
C GLY A 155 -4.85 -4.23 -14.67
N LYS A 156 -5.08 -4.40 -15.97
CA LYS A 156 -4.72 -5.60 -16.73
C LYS A 156 -3.35 -5.49 -17.42
N SER A 157 -2.84 -4.28 -17.57
CA SER A 157 -1.54 -4.04 -18.23
C SER A 157 -0.37 -4.25 -17.27
N ASP A 158 0.83 -4.25 -17.81
CA ASP A 158 2.09 -4.26 -17.06
C ASP A 158 2.52 -2.86 -16.57
N TRP A 159 1.63 -1.88 -16.61
CA TRP A 159 1.85 -0.53 -16.13
C TRP A 159 1.22 -0.30 -14.75
N SER A 160 1.93 0.47 -13.95
CA SER A 160 1.42 0.98 -12.67
C SER A 160 1.62 2.50 -12.60
N ILE A 161 0.61 3.22 -12.11
CA ILE A 161 0.68 4.64 -11.81
C ILE A 161 0.50 4.78 -10.31
N LEU A 162 1.44 5.39 -9.62
CA LEU A 162 1.38 5.46 -8.18
C LEU A 162 1.89 6.79 -7.62
N GLU A 163 1.26 7.18 -6.55
CA GLU A 163 1.71 8.23 -5.66
C GLU A 163 2.65 7.62 -4.62
N ALA A 164 3.85 8.19 -4.47
CA ALA A 164 4.78 7.81 -3.42
C ALA A 164 4.86 8.93 -2.38
N ASP A 165 4.68 8.53 -1.13
CA ASP A 165 4.65 9.45 0.01
C ASP A 165 6.02 9.48 0.69
N GLU A 166 6.53 10.69 0.91
CA GLU A 166 7.76 10.91 1.65
C GLU A 166 7.60 10.60 3.15
N SER A 167 6.39 10.73 3.69
CA SER A 167 6.13 10.53 5.12
C SER A 167 6.32 9.10 5.60
N ASP A 168 6.08 8.10 4.73
CA ASP A 168 6.31 6.68 5.03
C ASP A 168 7.58 6.12 4.37
N GLY A 169 8.34 6.97 3.68
CA GLY A 169 9.57 6.60 2.99
C GLY A 169 9.37 5.61 1.83
N SER A 170 8.14 5.41 1.36
CA SER A 170 7.83 4.43 0.31
C SER A 170 8.56 4.72 -1.01
N PHE A 171 8.79 6.00 -1.32
CA PHE A 171 9.47 6.42 -2.55
C PHE A 171 10.91 5.90 -2.66
N VAL A 172 11.60 5.69 -1.52
CA VAL A 172 13.00 5.22 -1.50
C VAL A 172 13.12 3.77 -1.99
N TYR A 173 12.06 2.99 -1.82
CA TYR A 173 12.06 1.57 -2.16
C TYR A 173 11.56 1.26 -3.58
N ILE A 174 10.96 2.25 -4.26
CA ILE A 174 10.33 2.05 -5.57
C ILE A 174 11.29 2.47 -6.68
N PRO A 175 11.85 1.53 -7.48
CA PRO A 175 12.63 1.89 -8.66
C PRO A 175 11.65 2.40 -9.75
N PRO A 176 11.67 3.71 -10.10
CA PRO A 176 10.75 4.23 -11.10
C PRO A 176 11.22 3.92 -12.51
N THR A 177 10.27 3.61 -13.42
CA THR A 177 10.50 3.67 -14.87
C THR A 177 10.45 5.12 -15.32
N TYR A 178 9.44 5.86 -14.85
CA TYR A 178 9.32 7.31 -14.99
C TYR A 178 8.96 7.91 -13.65
N SER A 179 9.51 9.07 -13.34
CA SER A 179 9.16 9.85 -12.16
C SER A 179 8.66 11.23 -12.56
N ILE A 180 7.61 11.69 -11.88
CA ILE A 180 7.08 13.03 -12.00
C ILE A 180 7.22 13.69 -10.64
N ILE A 181 7.98 14.78 -10.61
CA ILE A 181 8.20 15.59 -9.41
C ILE A 181 7.31 16.82 -9.53
N THR A 182 6.26 16.90 -8.71
CA THR A 182 5.31 18.01 -8.77
C THR A 182 5.89 19.31 -8.21
N ASN A 183 6.64 19.17 -7.13
CA ASN A 183 7.40 20.27 -6.51
C ASN A 183 8.44 19.68 -5.55
N ILE A 184 9.49 20.45 -5.35
CA ILE A 184 10.51 20.19 -4.34
C ILE A 184 10.41 21.34 -3.34
N CYS A 185 9.31 21.35 -2.57
CA CYS A 185 9.17 22.30 -1.48
C CYS A 185 9.98 21.76 -0.31
N LEU A 186 11.24 22.10 -0.29
CA LEU A 186 12.16 21.68 0.75
C LEU A 186 11.80 22.43 2.03
N LEU A 187 11.08 21.75 2.99
CA LEU A 187 11.82 21.49 4.23
C LEU A 187 12.33 22.71 5.01
N TYR A 188 11.73 23.87 4.80
CA TYR A 188 11.88 24.96 5.78
C TYR A 188 11.13 24.68 7.09
N THR A 189 10.53 23.48 7.23
CA THR A 189 9.73 23.12 8.41
C THR A 189 10.27 21.94 9.21
N SER A 190 11.36 21.32 8.79
CA SER A 190 12.06 20.37 9.67
C SER A 190 13.27 21.11 10.26
N PRO A 191 13.30 21.32 11.59
CA PRO A 191 14.51 21.85 12.22
C PRO A 191 15.67 20.93 11.85
N SER A 192 16.75 21.53 11.33
CA SER A 192 17.99 20.82 11.09
C SER A 192 18.45 20.24 12.44
N PRO A 193 18.93 18.97 12.47
CA PRO A 193 19.54 18.44 13.70
C PRO A 193 20.74 19.25 14.19
N ARG A 194 21.12 20.33 13.50
CA ARG A 194 22.24 21.20 13.81
C ARG A 194 21.81 22.60 14.23
N ASP A 195 20.53 22.90 14.26
CA ASP A 195 20.07 24.18 14.82
C ASP A 195 19.96 24.03 16.34
N PRO A 196 20.61 24.91 17.11
CA PRO A 196 20.70 24.81 18.57
C PRO A 196 19.34 25.01 19.27
#